data_c9a37d37f2d878ac513cf04bc89f5ef9
#
_entry.id   c9a37d37f2d878ac513cf04bc89f5ef9
#
_cell.length_a   1.000
_cell.length_b   1.000
_cell.length_c   1.000
_cell.angle_alpha   90.00
_cell.angle_beta   90.00
_cell.angle_gamma   90.00
#
_symmetry.space_group_name_H-M   'P 1'
#
loop_
_entity.id
_entity.type
_entity.pdbx_description
1 polymer ?
#
loop_
_entity_poly.entity_id
_entity_poly.type
_entity_poly.pdbx_seq_one_letter_code
_entity_poly.pdbx_strand_id
1 'polypeptide(L)'
;GEEVYNQFLETKSIRDVFLDFLPALDEAEIPISEVICPALEKMYNELTSAYGFESGSCQASDWDYEVYHIFIWELFIAIIAYLRHVGEYAEINAMITYTYFLRNSSLDRNVTEKNYCVFRHYSSLIEENYKHQTQYARKYTLLGDTICSQREKLPIYSSEALAEADLFLYQIRNAFQLIQSEKAWVAPYWFPNLYIYAKKNPTEWTKIKSRKYCKKMFDLFDVQSIEELKKVLSKCVSDKNMPMRYSGCWNTAPAILDVVKLEEIGSLN
;
A
#
# COMPACT_ATOMS: atom_id res chain seq x y z
N GLY A 1 -2.43 19.74 11.99
CA GLY A 1 -2.04 18.36 12.29
C GLY A 1 -3.00 17.69 13.25
N GLU A 2 -3.29 18.33 14.39
CA GLU A 2 -4.24 17.77 15.38
C GLU A 2 -5.66 17.64 14.83
N GLU A 3 -6.13 18.62 14.09
CA GLU A 3 -7.45 18.60 13.46
C GLU A 3 -7.54 17.46 12.43
N VAL A 4 -6.55 17.32 11.55
CA VAL A 4 -6.47 16.23 10.56
C VAL A 4 -6.45 14.88 11.25
N TYR A 5 -5.70 14.76 12.35
CA TYR A 5 -5.66 13.53 13.14
C TYR A 5 -7.02 13.18 13.76
N ASN A 6 -7.72 14.17 14.34
CA ASN A 6 -9.06 13.96 14.92
C ASN A 6 -10.08 13.57 13.84
N GLN A 7 -10.07 14.24 12.69
CA GLN A 7 -10.90 13.85 11.55
C GLN A 7 -10.60 12.42 11.08
N PHE A 8 -9.34 12.01 11.05
CA PHE A 8 -8.98 10.63 10.71
C PHE A 8 -9.56 9.64 11.73
N LEU A 9 -9.53 9.95 13.04
CA LEU A 9 -10.16 9.10 14.06
C LEU A 9 -11.66 8.95 13.85
N GLU A 10 -12.35 10.01 13.47
CA GLU A 10 -13.81 10.03 13.22
C GLU A 10 -14.21 9.15 12.02
N THR A 11 -13.33 9.00 11.03
CA THR A 11 -13.61 8.14 9.86
C THR A 11 -13.56 6.64 10.14
N LYS A 12 -13.20 6.23 11.38
CA LYS A 12 -12.98 4.80 11.71
C LYS A 12 -14.19 3.93 11.39
N SER A 13 -15.39 4.36 11.73
CA SER A 13 -16.62 3.58 11.50
C SER A 13 -16.87 3.33 10.01
N ILE A 14 -16.60 4.32 9.16
CA ILE A 14 -16.75 4.21 7.71
C ILE A 14 -15.72 3.21 7.15
N ARG A 15 -14.49 3.28 7.63
CA ARG A 15 -13.42 2.35 7.25
C ARG A 15 -13.73 0.92 7.69
N ASP A 16 -14.32 0.74 8.87
CA ASP A 16 -14.75 -0.57 9.37
C ASP A 16 -15.82 -1.18 8.45
N VAL A 17 -16.86 -0.42 8.09
CA VAL A 17 -17.90 -0.88 7.16
C VAL A 17 -17.32 -1.28 5.79
N PHE A 18 -16.35 -0.51 5.29
CA PHE A 18 -15.68 -0.84 4.03
C PHE A 18 -14.93 -2.18 4.13
N LEU A 19 -14.25 -2.44 5.25
CA LEU A 19 -13.54 -3.70 5.44
C LEU A 19 -14.47 -4.90 5.58
N ASP A 20 -15.65 -4.71 6.19
CA ASP A 20 -16.68 -5.75 6.28
C ASP A 20 -17.31 -6.09 4.92
N PHE A 21 -17.21 -5.17 3.96
CA PHE A 21 -17.73 -5.38 2.59
C PHE A 21 -16.84 -6.35 1.77
N LEU A 22 -15.53 -6.43 2.03
CA LEU A 22 -14.62 -7.29 1.27
C LEU A 22 -14.98 -8.79 1.37
N PRO A 23 -15.22 -9.37 2.57
CA PRO A 23 -15.70 -10.74 2.67
C PRO A 23 -17.03 -10.99 1.95
N ALA A 24 -17.93 -10.00 1.95
CA ALA A 24 -19.22 -10.14 1.29
C ALA A 24 -19.08 -10.22 -0.24
N LEU A 25 -18.13 -9.50 -0.84
CA LEU A 25 -17.81 -9.64 -2.26
C LEU A 25 -17.24 -11.02 -2.57
N ASP A 26 -16.32 -11.50 -1.74
CA ASP A 26 -15.68 -12.81 -1.88
C ASP A 26 -16.72 -13.95 -1.77
N GLU A 27 -17.59 -13.91 -0.75
CA GLU A 27 -18.69 -14.86 -0.57
C GLU A 27 -19.69 -14.84 -1.74
N ALA A 28 -19.87 -13.69 -2.38
CA ALA A 28 -20.74 -13.54 -3.56
C ALA A 28 -20.04 -13.93 -4.87
N GLU A 29 -18.79 -14.38 -4.83
CA GLU A 29 -17.95 -14.69 -6.01
C GLU A 29 -17.83 -13.50 -6.97
N ILE A 30 -17.85 -12.27 -6.45
CA ILE A 30 -17.69 -11.03 -7.23
C ILE A 30 -16.20 -10.63 -7.19
N PRO A 31 -15.53 -10.48 -8.36
CA PRO A 31 -14.15 -10.06 -8.41
C PRO A 31 -13.95 -8.73 -7.66
N ILE A 32 -13.14 -8.77 -6.61
CA ILE A 32 -12.93 -7.61 -5.72
C ILE A 32 -12.32 -6.44 -6.51
N SER A 33 -11.37 -6.70 -7.39
CA SER A 33 -10.71 -5.66 -8.19
C SER A 33 -11.67 -4.93 -9.12
N GLU A 34 -12.66 -5.64 -9.71
CA GLU A 34 -13.65 -5.02 -10.62
C GLU A 34 -14.54 -3.99 -9.91
N VAL A 35 -14.80 -4.19 -8.61
CA VAL A 35 -15.61 -3.27 -7.80
C VAL A 35 -14.74 -2.20 -7.16
N ILE A 36 -13.61 -2.61 -6.61
CA ILE A 36 -12.81 -1.76 -5.74
C ILE A 36 -11.92 -0.79 -6.54
N CYS A 37 -11.34 -1.18 -7.68
CA CYS A 37 -10.49 -0.27 -8.43
C CYS A 37 -11.25 0.98 -8.92
N PRO A 38 -12.43 0.87 -9.54
CA PRO A 38 -13.23 2.04 -9.89
C PRO A 38 -13.71 2.83 -8.66
N ALA A 39 -14.01 2.15 -7.55
CA ALA A 39 -14.42 2.82 -6.31
C ALA A 39 -13.28 3.66 -5.72
N LEU A 40 -12.05 3.12 -5.68
CA LEU A 40 -10.86 3.87 -5.23
C LEU A 40 -10.57 5.06 -6.13
N GLU A 41 -10.67 4.89 -7.46
CA GLU A 41 -10.52 5.97 -8.42
C GLU A 41 -11.54 7.09 -8.17
N LYS A 42 -12.82 6.73 -8.02
CA LYS A 42 -13.89 7.66 -7.73
C LYS A 42 -13.67 8.36 -6.39
N MET A 43 -13.39 7.61 -5.32
CA MET A 43 -13.12 8.18 -4.00
C MET A 43 -11.94 9.15 -4.04
N TYR A 44 -10.85 8.79 -4.69
CA TYR A 44 -9.69 9.68 -4.81
C TYR A 44 -10.08 10.98 -5.51
N ASN A 45 -10.73 10.92 -6.65
CA ASN A 45 -11.08 12.10 -7.44
C ASN A 45 -12.13 12.99 -6.77
N GLU A 46 -13.04 12.43 -5.99
CA GLU A 46 -14.11 13.19 -5.31
C GLU A 46 -13.67 13.73 -3.94
N LEU A 47 -12.94 12.93 -3.17
CA LEU A 47 -12.58 13.31 -1.79
C LEU A 47 -11.31 14.14 -1.69
N THR A 48 -10.41 14.06 -2.66
CA THR A 48 -9.13 14.79 -2.62
C THR A 48 -9.11 16.01 -3.55
N SER A 49 -10.26 16.54 -3.91
CA SER A 49 -10.34 17.66 -4.85
C SER A 49 -11.23 18.78 -4.34
N ALA A 50 -10.83 20.01 -4.65
CA ALA A 50 -11.62 21.24 -4.41
C ALA A 50 -12.81 21.40 -5.38
N TYR A 51 -13.16 20.38 -6.15
CA TYR A 51 -14.18 20.46 -7.19
C TYR A 51 -15.58 20.48 -6.57
N GLY A 52 -16.25 21.63 -6.71
CA GLY A 52 -17.62 21.84 -6.18
C GLY A 52 -17.83 23.24 -5.61
N PHE A 53 -16.80 24.04 -5.46
CA PHE A 53 -16.97 25.43 -5.11
C PHE A 53 -17.30 26.24 -6.37
N GLU A 54 -18.59 26.52 -6.57
CA GLU A 54 -19.05 27.45 -7.56
C GLU A 54 -18.56 28.85 -7.19
N SER A 55 -17.81 29.47 -8.11
CA SER A 55 -17.44 30.90 -8.15
C SER A 55 -16.86 31.53 -6.85
N GLY A 56 -15.55 31.56 -6.78
CA GLY A 56 -14.78 32.32 -5.80
C GLY A 56 -13.30 31.94 -5.91
N SER A 57 -12.39 32.83 -5.54
CA SER A 57 -10.98 32.47 -5.40
C SER A 57 -10.82 31.48 -4.23
N CYS A 58 -10.87 30.20 -4.53
CA CYS A 58 -10.65 29.17 -3.53
C CYS A 58 -9.13 29.03 -3.31
N GLN A 59 -8.66 29.31 -2.12
CA GLN A 59 -7.32 28.96 -1.67
C GLN A 59 -7.38 27.54 -1.05
N ALA A 60 -7.69 26.53 -1.86
CA ALA A 60 -7.57 25.15 -1.41
C ALA A 60 -6.11 24.70 -1.52
N SER A 61 -5.61 24.05 -0.48
CA SER A 61 -4.31 23.41 -0.43
C SER A 61 -4.50 21.90 -0.43
N ASP A 62 -3.55 21.14 -0.96
CA ASP A 62 -3.55 19.67 -0.85
C ASP A 62 -3.61 19.20 0.61
N TRP A 63 -3.18 20.04 1.56
CA TRP A 63 -3.28 19.80 2.99
C TRP A 63 -4.72 19.73 3.52
N ASP A 64 -5.67 20.36 2.85
CA ASP A 64 -7.09 20.35 3.25
C ASP A 64 -7.73 18.99 3.02
N TYR A 65 -7.10 18.15 2.19
CA TYR A 65 -7.55 16.81 1.82
C TYR A 65 -6.71 15.70 2.43
N GLU A 66 -5.81 16.03 3.33
CA GLU A 66 -4.83 15.12 3.94
C GLU A 66 -5.50 13.88 4.58
N VAL A 67 -6.62 14.09 5.29
CA VAL A 67 -7.37 13.01 5.93
C VAL A 67 -7.86 11.95 4.93
N TYR A 68 -8.25 12.39 3.74
CA TYR A 68 -8.76 11.48 2.70
C TYR A 68 -7.65 10.69 2.02
N HIS A 69 -6.47 11.28 1.87
CA HIS A 69 -5.30 10.56 1.40
C HIS A 69 -4.89 9.46 2.38
N ILE A 70 -4.91 9.74 3.68
CA ILE A 70 -4.64 8.75 4.73
C ILE A 70 -5.70 7.65 4.71
N PHE A 71 -6.98 8.02 4.60
CA PHE A 71 -8.11 7.11 4.51
C PHE A 71 -7.94 6.12 3.34
N ILE A 72 -7.68 6.62 2.13
CA ILE A 72 -7.52 5.79 0.93
C ILE A 72 -6.28 4.89 1.05
N TRP A 73 -5.18 5.42 1.58
CA TRP A 73 -3.96 4.64 1.81
C TRP A 73 -4.20 3.45 2.76
N GLU A 74 -4.86 3.67 3.92
CA GLU A 74 -5.18 2.59 4.84
C GLU A 74 -6.09 1.54 4.21
N LEU A 75 -7.15 1.97 3.49
CA LEU A 75 -8.03 1.05 2.79
C LEU A 75 -7.27 0.20 1.77
N PHE A 76 -6.40 0.81 0.99
CA PHE A 76 -5.62 0.07 0.00
C PHE A 76 -4.75 -1.01 0.63
N ILE A 77 -4.03 -0.69 1.71
CA ILE A 77 -3.23 -1.68 2.45
C ILE A 77 -4.11 -2.79 3.03
N ALA A 78 -5.26 -2.43 3.59
CA ALA A 78 -6.17 -3.40 4.19
C ALA A 78 -6.77 -4.35 3.14
N ILE A 79 -7.09 -3.86 1.94
CA ILE A 79 -7.54 -4.70 0.82
C ILE A 79 -6.45 -5.70 0.43
N ILE A 80 -5.20 -5.25 0.30
CA ILE A 80 -4.08 -6.14 0.00
C ILE A 80 -3.84 -7.15 1.13
N ALA A 81 -4.00 -6.75 2.40
CA ALA A 81 -3.92 -7.68 3.52
C ALA A 81 -5.00 -8.77 3.45
N TYR A 82 -6.24 -8.39 3.11
CA TYR A 82 -7.35 -9.31 2.89
C TYR A 82 -7.06 -10.29 1.75
N LEU A 83 -6.74 -9.79 0.56
CA LEU A 83 -6.47 -10.61 -0.62
C LEU A 83 -5.30 -11.59 -0.41
N ARG A 84 -4.25 -11.16 0.30
CA ARG A 84 -3.15 -12.03 0.72
C ARG A 84 -3.61 -13.12 1.69
N HIS A 85 -4.53 -12.79 2.60
CA HIS A 85 -5.06 -13.73 3.58
C HIS A 85 -5.87 -14.86 2.91
N VAL A 86 -6.74 -14.50 1.98
CA VAL A 86 -7.57 -15.45 1.23
C VAL A 86 -6.77 -16.14 0.09
N GLY A 87 -5.68 -15.53 -0.36
CA GLY A 87 -4.79 -16.08 -1.37
C GLY A 87 -5.17 -15.73 -2.80
N GLU A 88 -5.95 -14.66 -2.99
CA GLU A 88 -6.43 -14.16 -4.28
C GLU A 88 -5.37 -13.28 -4.98
N TYR A 89 -4.31 -13.94 -5.46
CA TYR A 89 -3.17 -13.24 -6.07
C TYR A 89 -3.49 -12.67 -7.45
N ALA A 90 -4.45 -13.22 -8.19
CA ALA A 90 -4.96 -12.66 -9.44
C ALA A 90 -5.61 -11.29 -9.20
N GLU A 91 -6.40 -11.17 -8.12
CA GLU A 91 -7.02 -9.91 -7.72
C GLU A 91 -5.97 -8.84 -7.32
N ILE A 92 -4.91 -9.26 -6.61
CA ILE A 92 -3.79 -8.37 -6.31
C ILE A 92 -3.12 -7.89 -7.61
N ASN A 93 -2.86 -8.80 -8.56
CA ASN A 93 -2.31 -8.44 -9.87
C ASN A 93 -3.22 -7.42 -10.57
N ALA A 94 -4.51 -7.68 -10.66
CA ALA A 94 -5.48 -6.79 -11.29
C ALA A 94 -5.44 -5.38 -10.66
N MET A 95 -5.40 -5.27 -9.33
CA MET A 95 -5.33 -3.98 -8.64
C MET A 95 -4.03 -3.23 -8.87
N ILE A 96 -2.89 -3.94 -8.93
CA ILE A 96 -1.56 -3.34 -9.11
C ILE A 96 -1.36 -2.87 -10.54
N THR A 97 -1.87 -3.61 -11.52
CA THR A 97 -1.74 -3.31 -12.94
C THR A 97 -2.85 -2.41 -13.48
N TYR A 98 -3.89 -2.15 -12.67
CA TYR A 98 -4.96 -1.23 -13.03
C TYR A 98 -4.40 0.16 -13.29
N THR A 99 -4.84 0.78 -14.38
CA THR A 99 -4.53 2.17 -14.70
C THR A 99 -5.58 3.07 -14.08
N TYR A 100 -5.21 3.76 -13.00
CA TYR A 100 -6.08 4.71 -12.31
C TYR A 100 -6.03 6.07 -13.00
N PHE A 101 -7.17 6.64 -13.34
CA PHE A 101 -7.29 7.98 -13.91
C PHE A 101 -7.56 8.99 -12.79
N LEU A 102 -6.49 9.60 -12.28
CA LEU A 102 -6.53 10.43 -11.08
C LEU A 102 -6.04 11.85 -11.35
N ARG A 103 -6.54 12.79 -10.55
CA ARG A 103 -6.08 14.17 -10.55
C ARG A 103 -4.67 14.27 -9.97
N ASN A 104 -3.86 15.22 -10.46
CA ASN A 104 -2.50 15.42 -9.95
C ASN A 104 -2.47 16.22 -8.64
N SER A 105 -3.47 17.08 -8.45
CA SER A 105 -3.64 17.91 -7.25
C SER A 105 -5.11 18.21 -7.01
N SER A 106 -5.42 18.73 -5.83
CA SER A 106 -6.78 19.12 -5.43
C SER A 106 -7.43 20.17 -6.36
N LEU A 107 -6.61 20.98 -7.05
CA LEU A 107 -7.07 22.04 -7.96
C LEU A 107 -7.09 21.60 -9.43
N ASP A 108 -6.57 20.43 -9.75
CA ASP A 108 -6.49 19.98 -11.14
C ASP A 108 -7.85 19.43 -11.60
N ARG A 109 -8.31 19.92 -12.76
CA ARG A 109 -9.54 19.42 -13.39
C ARG A 109 -9.29 18.19 -14.26
N ASN A 110 -8.05 18.03 -14.71
CA ASN A 110 -7.69 16.94 -15.60
C ASN A 110 -7.22 15.74 -14.78
N VAL A 111 -7.57 14.57 -15.26
CA VAL A 111 -7.06 13.30 -14.75
C VAL A 111 -5.91 12.83 -15.62
N THR A 112 -4.96 12.13 -15.01
CA THR A 112 -3.83 11.50 -15.69
C THR A 112 -3.70 10.05 -15.25
N GLU A 113 -3.08 9.24 -16.09
CA GLU A 113 -2.80 7.85 -15.78
C GLU A 113 -1.84 7.73 -14.59
N LYS A 114 -2.23 6.93 -13.61
CA LYS A 114 -1.43 6.62 -12.42
C LYS A 114 -1.41 5.12 -12.17
N ASN A 115 -0.36 4.64 -11.55
CA ASN A 115 -0.33 3.31 -10.97
C ASN A 115 -0.71 3.36 -9.49
N TYR A 116 -0.88 2.20 -8.86
CA TYR A 116 -1.29 2.07 -7.46
C TYR A 116 -0.40 2.81 -6.45
N CYS A 117 0.83 3.13 -6.80
CA CYS A 117 1.75 3.84 -5.89
C CYS A 117 1.27 5.24 -5.50
N VAL A 118 0.31 5.80 -6.24
CA VAL A 118 -0.32 7.07 -5.91
C VAL A 118 -1.08 7.03 -4.58
N PHE A 119 -1.60 5.86 -4.20
CA PHE A 119 -2.34 5.69 -2.94
C PHE A 119 -1.42 5.65 -1.71
N ARG A 120 -0.11 5.51 -1.90
CA ARG A 120 0.81 5.61 -0.79
C ARG A 120 0.79 7.02 -0.19
N HIS A 121 0.63 7.10 1.12
CA HIS A 121 0.60 8.38 1.79
C HIS A 121 1.46 8.40 3.06
N TYR A 122 2.06 9.55 3.35
CA TYR A 122 2.76 9.85 4.60
C TYR A 122 2.38 11.26 5.04
N SER A 123 1.75 11.36 6.20
CA SER A 123 1.30 12.65 6.71
C SER A 123 2.37 13.32 7.57
N SER A 124 3.09 14.27 6.99
CA SER A 124 4.01 15.11 7.75
C SER A 124 3.28 16.00 8.78
N LEU A 125 2.06 16.42 8.49
CA LEU A 125 1.25 17.24 9.40
C LEU A 125 0.95 16.53 10.72
N ILE A 126 0.59 15.25 10.66
CA ILE A 126 0.32 14.44 11.86
C ILE A 126 1.64 14.13 12.56
N GLU A 127 2.66 13.72 11.83
CA GLU A 127 3.92 13.27 12.41
C GLU A 127 4.72 14.40 13.07
N GLU A 128 4.65 15.62 12.57
CA GLU A 128 5.29 16.77 13.20
C GLU A 128 4.68 17.09 14.56
N ASN A 129 3.37 17.05 14.70
CA ASN A 129 2.69 17.22 15.98
C ASN A 129 3.11 16.14 16.99
N TYR A 130 3.25 14.89 16.52
CA TYR A 130 3.66 13.77 17.35
C TYR A 130 5.07 13.93 17.91
N LYS A 131 6.00 14.43 17.12
CA LYS A 131 7.38 14.71 17.58
C LYS A 131 7.42 15.68 18.74
N HIS A 132 6.47 16.61 18.82
CA HIS A 132 6.40 17.60 19.89
C HIS A 132 5.67 17.10 21.14
N GLN A 133 4.79 16.11 21.02
CA GLN A 133 3.91 15.68 22.10
C GLN A 133 4.40 14.46 22.87
N THR A 134 5.33 13.66 22.35
CA THR A 134 5.64 12.36 22.95
C THR A 134 7.09 12.01 23.06
N GLN A 135 7.42 11.32 24.18
CA GLN A 135 8.67 10.61 24.37
C GLN A 135 8.88 9.44 23.39
N TYR A 136 7.85 9.09 22.61
CA TYR A 136 7.85 8.00 21.62
C TYR A 136 8.58 8.34 20.32
N ALA A 137 9.03 9.55 20.16
CA ALA A 137 9.48 10.20 18.93
C ALA A 137 10.64 9.53 18.16
N ARG A 138 11.09 8.33 18.51
CA ARG A 138 12.28 7.77 17.87
C ARG A 138 12.08 6.48 17.08
N LYS A 139 10.96 5.77 17.22
CA LYS A 139 10.79 4.46 16.59
C LYS A 139 9.50 4.29 15.78
N TYR A 140 8.44 4.98 16.13
CA TYR A 140 7.10 4.74 15.59
C TYR A 140 6.53 6.03 15.03
N THR A 141 5.47 5.92 14.26
CA THR A 141 4.72 7.06 13.74
C THR A 141 3.37 7.11 14.44
N LEU A 142 2.82 8.31 14.70
CA LEU A 142 1.50 8.43 15.34
C LEU A 142 0.42 7.79 14.48
N LEU A 143 0.46 8.03 13.18
CA LEU A 143 -0.50 7.44 12.25
C LEU A 143 -0.39 5.92 12.21
N GLY A 144 0.81 5.37 12.14
CA GLY A 144 1.04 3.93 12.17
C GLY A 144 0.58 3.30 13.47
N ASP A 145 0.88 3.90 14.63
CA ASP A 145 0.41 3.44 15.94
C ASP A 145 -1.12 3.42 15.99
N THR A 146 -1.77 4.46 15.46
CA THR A 146 -3.23 4.58 15.45
C THR A 146 -3.87 3.52 14.57
N ILE A 147 -3.41 3.35 13.34
CA ILE A 147 -3.91 2.32 12.41
C ILE A 147 -3.75 0.93 13.04
N CYS A 148 -2.57 0.62 13.53
CA CYS A 148 -2.28 -0.67 14.15
C CYS A 148 -3.16 -0.93 15.38
N SER A 149 -3.33 0.04 16.26
CA SER A 149 -4.15 -0.11 17.48
C SER A 149 -5.64 -0.25 17.18
N GLN A 150 -6.15 0.46 16.17
CA GLN A 150 -7.54 0.38 15.76
C GLN A 150 -7.91 -0.98 15.14
N ARG A 151 -6.92 -1.72 14.61
CA ARG A 151 -7.10 -3.00 13.91
C ARG A 151 -6.66 -4.23 14.72
N GLU A 152 -6.08 -4.04 15.89
CA GLU A 152 -5.45 -5.10 16.69
C GLU A 152 -6.35 -6.32 16.94
N LYS A 153 -7.65 -6.11 17.06
CA LYS A 153 -8.63 -7.17 17.36
C LYS A 153 -9.11 -7.94 16.12
N LEU A 154 -8.75 -7.52 14.93
CA LEU A 154 -9.16 -8.14 13.68
C LEU A 154 -7.98 -8.94 13.10
N PRO A 155 -8.00 -10.30 13.14
CA PRO A 155 -6.83 -11.10 12.74
C PRO A 155 -6.32 -10.81 11.33
N ILE A 156 -7.24 -10.62 10.38
CA ILE A 156 -6.92 -10.31 8.96
C ILE A 156 -6.26 -8.94 8.82
N TYR A 157 -6.65 -7.98 9.66
CA TYR A 157 -6.20 -6.59 9.65
C TYR A 157 -5.33 -6.25 10.87
N SER A 158 -4.75 -7.25 11.52
CA SER A 158 -3.83 -7.01 12.63
C SER A 158 -2.68 -6.10 12.20
N SER A 159 -2.05 -5.44 13.15
CA SER A 159 -0.89 -4.58 12.89
C SER A 159 0.20 -5.28 12.07
N GLU A 160 0.43 -6.57 12.36
CA GLU A 160 1.38 -7.39 11.63
C GLU A 160 0.93 -7.64 10.19
N ALA A 161 -0.36 -7.98 9.98
CA ALA A 161 -0.90 -8.24 8.64
C ALA A 161 -0.87 -6.98 7.74
N LEU A 162 -1.23 -5.81 8.30
CA LEU A 162 -1.16 -4.54 7.58
C LEU A 162 0.29 -4.15 7.25
N ALA A 163 1.21 -4.30 8.20
CA ALA A 163 2.62 -4.01 7.97
C ALA A 163 3.26 -4.96 6.97
N GLU A 164 2.88 -6.24 6.98
CA GLU A 164 3.32 -7.21 5.97
C GLU A 164 2.74 -6.88 4.59
N ALA A 165 1.49 -6.42 4.48
CA ALA A 165 0.88 -6.01 3.21
C ALA A 165 1.58 -4.77 2.63
N ASP A 166 1.88 -3.80 3.47
CA ASP A 166 2.62 -2.60 3.09
C ASP A 166 4.03 -2.93 2.60
N LEU A 167 4.74 -3.81 3.32
CA LEU A 167 6.06 -4.31 2.91
C LEU A 167 5.99 -5.14 1.62
N PHE A 168 4.96 -5.97 1.47
CA PHE A 168 4.73 -6.78 0.27
C PHE A 168 4.60 -5.90 -0.98
N LEU A 169 3.77 -4.85 -0.93
CA LEU A 169 3.60 -3.88 -2.03
C LEU A 169 4.94 -3.23 -2.43
N TYR A 170 5.75 -2.87 -1.46
CA TYR A 170 7.10 -2.36 -1.71
C TYR A 170 7.98 -3.41 -2.40
N GLN A 171 7.96 -4.65 -1.95
CA GLN A 171 8.82 -5.70 -2.45
C GLN A 171 8.52 -6.10 -3.89
N ILE A 172 7.24 -6.12 -4.28
CA ILE A 172 6.83 -6.50 -5.65
C ILE A 172 6.93 -5.35 -6.66
N ARG A 173 7.09 -4.10 -6.25
CA ARG A 173 7.02 -2.93 -7.14
C ARG A 173 7.95 -3.02 -8.36
N ASN A 174 9.16 -3.55 -8.18
CA ASN A 174 10.15 -3.65 -9.25
C ASN A 174 9.79 -4.72 -10.30
N ALA A 175 9.01 -5.74 -9.91
CA ALA A 175 8.53 -6.76 -10.84
C ALA A 175 7.61 -6.17 -11.91
N PHE A 176 6.87 -5.13 -11.57
CA PHE A 176 5.90 -4.46 -12.45
C PHE A 176 6.48 -3.24 -13.16
N GLN A 177 7.79 -3.02 -13.11
CA GLN A 177 8.49 -1.90 -13.77
C GLN A 177 7.89 -0.52 -13.44
N LEU A 178 7.37 -0.35 -12.23
CA LEU A 178 6.71 0.89 -11.81
C LEU A 178 7.68 2.06 -11.60
N ILE A 179 8.99 1.80 -11.60
CA ILE A 179 10.04 2.81 -11.55
C ILE A 179 10.49 3.09 -12.98
N GLN A 180 9.91 4.13 -13.59
CA GLN A 180 10.24 4.52 -14.96
C GLN A 180 11.34 5.59 -15.06
N SER A 181 11.82 6.13 -13.93
CA SER A 181 12.74 7.26 -13.90
C SER A 181 14.06 6.90 -13.24
N GLU A 182 15.18 7.31 -13.85
CA GLU A 182 16.51 7.23 -13.26
C GLU A 182 16.62 8.00 -11.91
N LYS A 183 15.67 8.92 -11.68
CA LYS A 183 15.54 9.65 -10.42
C LYS A 183 14.41 9.04 -9.61
N ALA A 184 14.68 7.94 -8.93
CA ALA A 184 13.71 7.19 -8.12
C ALA A 184 12.96 8.04 -7.08
N TRP A 185 13.50 9.19 -6.67
CA TRP A 185 12.85 10.12 -5.75
C TRP A 185 11.76 11.01 -6.40
N VAL A 186 11.68 11.03 -7.73
CA VAL A 186 10.68 11.81 -8.49
C VAL A 186 9.54 10.92 -8.97
N ALA A 187 9.78 9.62 -9.16
CA ALA A 187 8.74 8.70 -9.61
C ALA A 187 7.86 8.26 -8.44
N PRO A 188 6.53 8.20 -8.60
CA PRO A 188 5.68 7.58 -7.60
C PRO A 188 6.05 6.11 -7.47
N TYR A 189 6.52 5.71 -6.32
CA TYR A 189 6.81 4.32 -5.99
C TYR A 189 6.26 4.00 -4.59
N TRP A 190 5.95 2.72 -4.36
CA TRP A 190 5.47 2.31 -3.06
C TRP A 190 6.59 2.34 -2.02
N PHE A 191 6.32 2.96 -0.88
CA PHE A 191 7.21 3.06 0.26
C PHE A 191 6.49 2.51 1.50
N PRO A 192 7.04 1.51 2.21
CA PRO A 192 6.31 0.83 3.27
C PRO A 192 6.36 1.63 4.58
N ASN A 193 5.39 2.50 4.79
CA ASN A 193 5.31 3.36 5.97
C ASN A 193 5.05 2.59 7.28
N LEU A 194 4.49 1.38 7.19
CA LEU A 194 4.24 0.51 8.34
C LEU A 194 5.34 -0.54 8.56
N TYR A 195 6.45 -0.50 7.83
CA TYR A 195 7.52 -1.51 7.92
C TYR A 195 8.05 -1.74 9.34
N ILE A 196 8.14 -0.70 10.16
CA ILE A 196 8.62 -0.80 11.55
C ILE A 196 7.76 -1.70 12.44
N TYR A 197 6.50 -1.94 12.05
CA TYR A 197 5.56 -2.83 12.74
C TYR A 197 5.62 -4.27 12.20
N ALA A 198 6.29 -4.50 11.07
CA ALA A 198 6.46 -5.83 10.51
C ALA A 198 7.49 -6.61 11.35
N LYS A 199 7.03 -7.67 12.01
CA LYS A 199 7.90 -8.54 12.82
C LYS A 199 8.71 -9.51 11.97
N LYS A 200 8.24 -9.79 10.76
CA LYS A 200 8.84 -10.72 9.80
C LYS A 200 8.56 -10.26 8.37
N ASN A 201 9.28 -10.86 7.44
CA ASN A 201 8.96 -10.69 6.03
C ASN A 201 7.65 -11.41 5.65
N PRO A 202 6.96 -10.96 4.60
CA PRO A 202 5.84 -11.68 4.02
C PRO A 202 6.15 -13.16 3.83
N THR A 203 5.25 -14.00 4.32
CA THR A 203 5.48 -15.46 4.35
C THR A 203 5.55 -16.08 2.94
N GLU A 204 5.03 -15.40 1.94
CA GLU A 204 5.10 -15.74 0.53
C GLU A 204 6.53 -16.04 0.09
N TRP A 205 7.47 -15.21 0.48
CA TRP A 205 8.87 -15.32 0.07
C TRP A 205 9.60 -16.51 0.69
N THR A 206 9.14 -16.98 1.82
CA THR A 206 9.63 -18.25 2.40
C THR A 206 8.95 -19.45 1.73
N LYS A 207 7.64 -19.37 1.46
CA LYS A 207 6.84 -20.44 0.86
C LYS A 207 7.16 -20.66 -0.61
N ILE A 208 7.65 -19.63 -1.32
CA ILE A 208 7.97 -19.71 -2.76
C ILE A 208 9.09 -20.71 -3.08
N LYS A 209 9.80 -21.22 -2.06
CA LYS A 209 10.74 -22.33 -2.22
C LYS A 209 10.02 -23.63 -2.65
N SER A 210 8.75 -23.80 -2.31
CA SER A 210 7.94 -24.94 -2.75
C SER A 210 7.40 -24.71 -4.16
N ARG A 211 7.53 -25.72 -5.03
CA ARG A 211 6.95 -25.73 -6.38
C ARG A 211 5.43 -25.54 -6.39
N LYS A 212 4.76 -26.16 -5.40
CA LYS A 212 3.31 -26.01 -5.26
C LYS A 212 2.92 -24.56 -4.96
N TYR A 213 3.71 -23.88 -4.13
CA TYR A 213 3.43 -22.48 -3.78
C TYR A 213 3.82 -21.52 -4.92
N CYS A 214 4.88 -21.80 -5.68
CA CYS A 214 5.23 -21.02 -6.87
C CYS A 214 4.05 -20.87 -7.83
N LYS A 215 3.27 -21.94 -8.03
CA LYS A 215 2.09 -21.91 -8.91
C LYS A 215 1.03 -20.91 -8.46
N LYS A 216 0.90 -20.66 -7.15
CA LYS A 216 0.01 -19.63 -6.63
C LYS A 216 0.51 -18.22 -6.93
N MET A 217 1.82 -18.05 -7.09
CA MET A 217 2.41 -16.76 -7.44
C MET A 217 2.37 -16.46 -8.93
N PHE A 218 2.02 -17.43 -9.76
CA PHE A 218 1.93 -17.23 -11.21
C PHE A 218 0.89 -16.18 -11.55
N ASP A 219 -0.27 -16.23 -10.90
CA ASP A 219 -1.36 -15.27 -11.12
C ASP A 219 -0.95 -13.85 -10.70
N LEU A 220 -0.14 -13.72 -9.63
CA LEU A 220 0.36 -12.42 -9.19
C LEU A 220 1.27 -11.75 -10.23
N PHE A 221 2.08 -12.52 -10.93
CA PHE A 221 3.11 -11.99 -11.82
C PHE A 221 2.81 -12.20 -13.30
N ASP A 222 1.63 -12.75 -13.61
CA ASP A 222 1.20 -13.11 -14.98
C ASP A 222 2.26 -13.93 -15.70
N VAL A 223 2.67 -15.05 -15.09
CA VAL A 223 3.68 -15.96 -15.61
C VAL A 223 3.15 -17.39 -15.63
N GLN A 224 3.77 -18.27 -16.45
CA GLN A 224 3.30 -19.64 -16.65
C GLN A 224 4.32 -20.69 -16.16
N SER A 225 5.51 -20.25 -15.75
CA SER A 225 6.57 -21.18 -15.34
C SER A 225 7.40 -20.62 -14.19
N ILE A 226 8.11 -21.53 -13.49
CA ILE A 226 9.07 -21.15 -12.44
C ILE A 226 10.22 -20.33 -13.02
N GLU A 227 10.65 -20.61 -14.23
CA GLU A 227 11.71 -19.91 -14.93
C GLU A 227 11.32 -18.48 -15.24
N GLU A 228 10.10 -18.25 -15.71
CA GLU A 228 9.54 -16.91 -15.90
C GLU A 228 9.41 -16.17 -14.58
N LEU A 229 8.90 -16.84 -13.54
CA LEU A 229 8.82 -16.28 -12.20
C LEU A 229 10.19 -15.82 -11.68
N LYS A 230 11.23 -16.66 -11.82
CA LYS A 230 12.61 -16.28 -11.46
C LYS A 230 13.10 -15.07 -12.26
N LYS A 231 12.79 -15.00 -13.55
CA LYS A 231 13.15 -13.86 -14.41
C LYS A 231 12.48 -12.57 -13.94
N VAL A 232 11.21 -12.61 -13.56
CA VAL A 232 10.51 -11.44 -13.00
C VAL A 232 11.10 -11.06 -11.66
N LEU A 233 11.28 -12.00 -10.75
CA LEU A 233 11.79 -11.76 -9.40
C LEU A 233 13.26 -11.31 -9.39
N SER A 234 14.03 -11.60 -10.43
CA SER A 234 15.41 -11.10 -10.55
C SER A 234 15.51 -9.57 -10.56
N LYS A 235 14.43 -8.87 -10.86
CA LYS A 235 14.31 -7.40 -10.79
C LYS A 235 14.09 -6.89 -9.37
N CYS A 236 13.66 -7.75 -8.44
CA CYS A 236 13.29 -7.39 -7.07
C CYS A 236 14.51 -7.45 -6.14
N VAL A 237 15.47 -6.59 -6.42
CA VAL A 237 16.71 -6.43 -5.66
C VAL A 237 16.63 -5.23 -4.73
N SER A 238 17.49 -5.19 -3.73
CA SER A 238 17.63 -4.04 -2.83
C SER A 238 18.00 -2.78 -3.58
N ASP A 239 17.26 -1.73 -3.35
CA ASP A 239 17.62 -0.40 -3.81
C ASP A 239 18.50 0.30 -2.78
N LYS A 240 19.81 0.11 -2.92
CA LYS A 240 20.82 0.70 -2.01
C LYS A 240 20.82 2.23 -2.02
N ASN A 241 20.23 2.84 -3.04
CA ASN A 241 20.22 4.29 -3.22
C ASN A 241 18.98 4.93 -2.56
N MET A 242 18.06 4.13 -2.03
CA MET A 242 16.80 4.59 -1.44
C MET A 242 16.67 4.11 0.01
N PRO A 243 17.51 4.61 0.94
CA PRO A 243 17.35 4.28 2.34
C PRO A 243 16.04 4.86 2.85
N MET A 244 15.23 4.03 3.53
CA MET A 244 14.03 4.49 4.18
C MET A 244 14.35 5.27 5.44
N ARG A 245 13.72 6.44 5.59
CA ARG A 245 13.79 7.24 6.79
C ARG A 245 12.54 7.01 7.63
N TYR A 246 12.71 6.36 8.77
CA TYR A 246 11.70 6.35 9.82
C TYR A 246 12.26 7.14 11.02
N SER A 247 11.59 8.21 11.40
CA SER A 247 11.82 8.96 12.64
C SER A 247 13.31 9.00 13.11
N GLY A 248 14.23 9.28 12.20
CA GLY A 248 15.66 9.35 12.50
C GLY A 248 16.45 8.04 12.40
N CYS A 249 15.80 6.92 12.11
CA CYS A 249 16.44 5.65 11.80
C CYS A 249 16.58 5.45 10.29
N TRP A 250 17.76 5.09 9.84
CA TRP A 250 18.01 4.71 8.45
C TRP A 250 17.95 3.18 8.38
N ASN A 251 16.84 2.65 7.95
CA ASN A 251 16.69 1.22 7.66
C ASN A 251 16.32 1.05 6.20
N THR A 252 16.92 0.06 5.57
CA THR A 252 16.53 -0.38 4.22
C THR A 252 15.55 -1.53 4.39
N ALA A 253 14.31 -1.40 3.88
CA ALA A 253 13.42 -2.54 3.85
C ALA A 253 14.00 -3.61 2.92
N PRO A 254 13.94 -4.89 3.30
CA PRO A 254 14.47 -5.97 2.49
C PRO A 254 13.67 -6.11 1.19
N ALA A 255 14.38 -6.29 0.08
CA ALA A 255 13.78 -6.74 -1.17
C ALA A 255 13.48 -8.24 -1.13
N ILE A 256 12.77 -8.77 -2.14
CA ILE A 256 12.47 -10.21 -2.22
C ILE A 256 13.77 -11.04 -2.21
N LEU A 257 14.77 -10.61 -2.97
CA LEU A 257 16.03 -11.36 -3.09
C LEU A 257 16.97 -11.22 -1.88
N ASP A 258 16.64 -10.36 -0.90
CA ASP A 258 17.28 -10.37 0.41
C ASP A 258 16.67 -11.45 1.32
N VAL A 259 15.48 -11.94 1.01
CA VAL A 259 14.73 -12.96 1.80
C VAL A 259 14.89 -14.36 1.23
N VAL A 260 14.88 -14.49 -0.11
CA VAL A 260 14.99 -15.76 -0.81
C VAL A 260 15.93 -15.62 -2.00
N LYS A 261 16.82 -16.60 -2.21
CA LYS A 261 17.70 -16.60 -3.36
C LYS A 261 17.00 -17.18 -4.58
N LEU A 262 17.37 -16.73 -5.79
CA LEU A 262 16.75 -17.20 -7.04
C LEU A 262 16.82 -18.72 -7.22
N GLU A 263 17.94 -19.34 -6.83
CA GLU A 263 18.12 -20.80 -6.90
C GLU A 263 17.23 -21.59 -5.96
N GLU A 264 16.78 -20.96 -4.86
CA GLU A 264 15.87 -21.61 -3.89
C GLU A 264 14.42 -21.63 -4.36
N ILE A 265 14.03 -20.74 -5.30
CA ILE A 265 12.65 -20.62 -5.79
C ILE A 265 12.25 -21.90 -6.51
N GLY A 266 11.19 -22.57 -6.02
CA GLY A 266 10.70 -23.81 -6.56
C GLY A 266 11.68 -25.00 -6.44
N SER A 267 12.64 -24.94 -5.53
CA SER A 267 13.62 -26.01 -5.32
C SER A 267 13.07 -27.17 -4.49
N LEU A 268 12.02 -26.93 -3.70
CA LEU A 268 11.37 -27.93 -2.85
C LEU A 268 10.09 -28.46 -3.53
N ASN A 269 9.84 -29.77 -3.40
CA ASN A 269 8.65 -30.42 -3.92
C ASN A 269 7.38 -30.09 -3.09
#